data_cc3ebf13de5fd0a2e1ec5fa016df4f10
#
_entry.id   cc3ebf13de5fd0a2e1ec5fa016df4f10
#
_cell.length_a   1.000
_cell.length_b   1.000
_cell.length_c   1.000
_cell.angle_alpha   90.00
_cell.angle_beta   90.00
_cell.angle_gamma   90.00
#
_symmetry.space_group_name_H-M   'P 1'
#
loop_
_entity.id
_entity.type
_entity.pdbx_description
1 polymer ?
#
loop_
_entity_poly.entity_id
_entity_poly.type
_entity_poly.pdbx_seq_one_letter_code
_entity_poly.pdbx_strand_id
1 'polypeptide(L)'
;PCFLAGVSAATAFSLSRALPLIELTHQQGHISAALFAASGADLFGKEELVFHVSGGTTDLLHCKGPDSITCIGTSSDLYAGQAVDRLGVRLGYAFPAGIYVSQLAAACTENIKPKVSVRGTTCSLSGLQNQCEKLLAEGKSPEYVSKYCLLCVAETLRRMAAAALERNPGLPVVFAGGVMSSEIVRDYITKRMQYAYFVPGKFASDNAIGVSILVAREINAWPNTSM
;
A
#
# COMPACT_ATOMS: atom_id res chain seq x y z
N PRO A 1 0.82 -23.31 -12.27
CA PRO A 1 0.64 -23.57 -13.71
C PRO A 1 0.69 -22.31 -14.58
N CYS A 2 -0.03 -21.21 -14.23
CA CYS A 2 -0.06 -19.99 -15.04
C CYS A 2 1.30 -19.31 -15.18
N PHE A 3 2.08 -19.22 -14.10
CA PHE A 3 3.41 -18.65 -14.14
C PHE A 3 4.36 -19.44 -15.05
N LEU A 4 4.32 -20.77 -14.99
CA LEU A 4 5.15 -21.62 -15.85
C LEU A 4 4.81 -21.42 -17.33
N ALA A 5 3.54 -21.28 -17.69
CA ALA A 5 3.13 -21.00 -19.05
C ALA A 5 3.68 -19.65 -19.54
N GLY A 6 3.60 -18.62 -18.69
CA GLY A 6 4.16 -17.30 -18.99
C GLY A 6 5.68 -17.32 -19.18
N VAL A 7 6.41 -17.98 -18.28
CA VAL A 7 7.87 -18.15 -18.38
C VAL A 7 8.23 -18.91 -19.66
N SER A 8 7.57 -20.03 -19.96
CA SER A 8 7.83 -20.82 -21.15
C SER A 8 7.60 -20.01 -22.44
N ALA A 9 6.50 -19.24 -22.51
CA ALA A 9 6.22 -18.40 -23.67
C ALA A 9 7.27 -17.28 -23.83
N ALA A 10 7.65 -16.61 -22.75
CA ALA A 10 8.67 -15.55 -22.76
C ALA A 10 10.03 -16.10 -23.18
N THR A 11 10.42 -17.28 -22.65
CA THR A 11 11.67 -17.95 -23.02
C THR A 11 11.68 -18.34 -24.49
N ALA A 12 10.61 -18.94 -25.00
CA ALA A 12 10.51 -19.32 -26.40
C ALA A 12 10.58 -18.08 -27.33
N PHE A 13 9.92 -17.00 -26.97
CA PHE A 13 9.97 -15.74 -27.73
C PHE A 13 11.38 -15.13 -27.71
N SER A 14 12.01 -15.04 -26.56
CA SER A 14 13.38 -14.56 -26.37
C SER A 14 14.36 -15.32 -27.28
N LEU A 15 14.35 -16.66 -27.21
CA LEU A 15 15.21 -17.53 -28.03
C LEU A 15 14.93 -17.36 -29.52
N SER A 16 13.66 -17.30 -29.92
CA SER A 16 13.29 -17.18 -31.35
C SER A 16 13.71 -15.86 -31.99
N ARG A 17 13.88 -14.81 -31.18
CA ARG A 17 14.22 -13.46 -31.62
C ARG A 17 15.63 -13.04 -31.23
N ALA A 18 16.41 -13.89 -30.55
CA ALA A 18 17.72 -13.56 -29.99
C ALA A 18 17.67 -12.29 -29.11
N LEU A 19 16.60 -12.14 -28.31
CA LEU A 19 16.41 -11.03 -27.38
C LEU A 19 16.83 -11.45 -25.97
N PRO A 20 17.37 -10.54 -25.13
CA PRO A 20 17.65 -10.85 -23.74
C PRO A 20 16.34 -11.12 -22.98
N LEU A 21 16.36 -12.10 -22.08
CA LEU A 21 15.29 -12.36 -21.12
C LEU A 21 15.73 -11.82 -19.76
N ILE A 22 14.98 -10.84 -19.23
CA ILE A 22 15.24 -10.25 -17.92
C ILE A 22 14.17 -10.78 -16.97
N GLU A 23 14.60 -11.49 -15.94
CA GLU A 23 13.71 -12.04 -14.91
C GLU A 23 13.56 -11.05 -13.76
N LEU A 24 12.31 -10.71 -13.41
CA LEU A 24 11.96 -9.81 -12.35
C LEU A 24 10.94 -10.46 -11.42
N THR A 25 10.99 -10.10 -10.15
CA THR A 25 10.00 -10.58 -9.18
C THR A 25 8.70 -9.80 -9.30
N HIS A 26 7.60 -10.45 -8.92
CA HIS A 26 6.28 -9.82 -8.83
C HIS A 26 6.30 -8.55 -7.95
N GLN A 27 7.01 -8.60 -6.84
CA GLN A 27 7.16 -7.48 -5.92
C GLN A 27 7.91 -6.29 -6.54
N GLN A 28 9.00 -6.54 -7.28
CA GLN A 28 9.72 -5.50 -8.02
C GLN A 28 8.81 -4.77 -9.00
N GLY A 29 7.96 -5.50 -9.73
CA GLY A 29 6.99 -4.91 -10.66
C GLY A 29 6.01 -3.98 -9.95
N HIS A 30 5.39 -4.43 -8.87
CA HIS A 30 4.44 -3.60 -8.10
C HIS A 30 5.08 -2.36 -7.50
N ILE A 31 6.26 -2.48 -6.91
CA ILE A 31 6.96 -1.34 -6.31
C ILE A 31 7.36 -0.34 -7.38
N SER A 32 7.88 -0.79 -8.50
CA SER A 32 8.29 0.09 -9.60
C SER A 32 7.12 0.83 -10.22
N ALA A 33 5.98 0.15 -10.42
CA ALA A 33 4.74 0.81 -10.85
C ALA A 33 4.26 1.84 -9.82
N ALA A 34 4.35 1.51 -8.54
CA ALA A 34 3.96 2.39 -7.44
C ALA A 34 4.82 3.66 -7.39
N LEU A 35 6.13 3.52 -7.45
CA LEU A 35 7.08 4.64 -7.42
C LEU A 35 6.88 5.57 -8.60
N PHE A 36 6.78 5.00 -9.81
CA PHE A 36 6.54 5.79 -11.01
C PHE A 36 5.21 6.55 -10.97
N ALA A 37 4.15 5.90 -10.47
CA ALA A 37 2.83 6.51 -10.39
C ALA A 37 2.71 7.57 -9.28
N ALA A 38 3.49 7.44 -8.20
CA ALA A 38 3.42 8.35 -7.05
C ALA A 38 4.17 9.67 -7.29
N SER A 39 5.26 9.67 -8.04
CA SER A 39 6.17 10.81 -8.15
C SER A 39 6.81 11.00 -9.53
N GLY A 40 6.37 10.23 -10.53
CA GLY A 40 7.09 10.17 -11.80
C GLY A 40 8.49 9.59 -11.63
N ALA A 41 9.50 10.26 -12.19
CA ALA A 41 10.89 9.80 -12.13
C ALA A 41 11.61 10.13 -10.80
N ASP A 42 11.08 11.01 -9.97
CA ASP A 42 11.81 11.64 -8.87
C ASP A 42 12.22 10.69 -7.74
N LEU A 43 11.39 9.68 -7.43
CA LEU A 43 11.69 8.68 -6.39
C LEU A 43 12.35 7.43 -6.95
N PHE A 44 12.35 7.25 -8.26
CA PHE A 44 12.80 6.03 -8.87
C PHE A 44 14.32 5.85 -8.74
N GLY A 45 14.73 4.78 -8.06
CA GLY A 45 16.15 4.47 -7.82
C GLY A 45 16.77 5.18 -6.64
N LYS A 46 15.98 5.92 -5.86
CA LYS A 46 16.38 6.46 -4.56
C LYS A 46 16.04 5.46 -3.45
N GLU A 47 16.60 5.70 -2.29
CA GLU A 47 16.24 4.94 -1.09
C GLU A 47 14.92 5.47 -0.52
N GLU A 48 13.94 4.60 -0.30
CA GLU A 48 12.60 4.95 0.17
C GLU A 48 11.97 3.88 1.04
N LEU A 49 10.92 4.27 1.75
CA LEU A 49 10.02 3.38 2.47
C LEU A 49 8.73 3.22 1.67
N VAL A 50 8.27 1.99 1.46
CA VAL A 50 7.06 1.71 0.69
C VAL A 50 6.08 0.90 1.55
N PHE A 51 4.89 1.43 1.76
CA PHE A 51 3.77 0.66 2.28
C PHE A 51 3.00 0.00 1.15
N HIS A 52 2.81 -1.30 1.25
CA HIS A 52 1.87 -2.04 0.43
C HIS A 52 0.68 -2.48 1.28
N VAL A 53 -0.48 -1.83 1.10
CA VAL A 53 -1.64 -1.98 2.00
C VAL A 53 -2.87 -2.39 1.20
N SER A 54 -3.23 -3.66 1.31
CA SER A 54 -4.31 -4.29 0.55
C SER A 54 -5.14 -5.25 1.42
N GLY A 55 -6.04 -6.01 0.81
CA GLY A 55 -6.72 -7.13 1.46
C GLY A 55 -5.81 -8.31 1.80
N GLY A 56 -4.65 -8.42 1.17
CA GLY A 56 -3.69 -9.53 1.37
C GLY A 56 -2.40 -9.12 2.05
N THR A 57 -2.14 -7.82 2.23
CA THR A 57 -0.88 -7.32 2.79
C THR A 57 -1.08 -6.06 3.62
N THR A 58 -0.20 -5.87 4.59
CA THR A 58 0.01 -4.60 5.30
C THR A 58 1.48 -4.55 5.64
N ASP A 59 2.29 -4.36 4.62
CA ASP A 59 3.74 -4.47 4.70
C ASP A 59 4.39 -3.10 4.55
N LEU A 60 5.44 -2.89 5.33
CA LEU A 60 6.36 -1.78 5.23
C LEU A 60 7.69 -2.30 4.69
N LEU A 61 8.05 -1.84 3.53
CA LEU A 61 9.24 -2.25 2.80
C LEU A 61 10.27 -1.12 2.85
N HIS A 62 11.53 -1.49 2.96
CA HIS A 62 12.66 -0.60 2.77
C HIS A 62 13.30 -0.94 1.44
N CYS A 63 13.27 0.00 0.51
CA CYS A 63 13.78 -0.15 -0.84
C CYS A 63 15.05 0.69 -0.99
N LYS A 64 16.17 0.04 -1.31
CA LYS A 64 17.46 0.68 -1.64
C LYS A 64 17.77 0.60 -3.13
N GLY A 65 16.74 0.69 -3.93
CA GLY A 65 16.73 0.45 -5.35
C GLY A 65 15.92 -0.80 -5.72
N PRO A 66 15.77 -1.11 -7.02
CA PRO A 66 14.88 -2.17 -7.49
C PRO A 66 15.29 -3.57 -7.03
N ASP A 67 16.58 -3.79 -6.80
CA ASP A 67 17.12 -5.12 -6.44
C ASP A 67 17.29 -5.33 -4.92
N SER A 68 17.06 -4.30 -4.12
CA SER A 68 17.24 -4.34 -2.67
C SER A 68 15.97 -3.93 -1.94
N ILE A 69 15.03 -4.85 -1.83
CA ILE A 69 13.73 -4.66 -1.18
C ILE A 69 13.66 -5.57 0.02
N THR A 70 13.51 -4.98 1.21
CA THR A 70 13.43 -5.71 2.46
C THR A 70 12.15 -5.36 3.20
N CYS A 71 11.37 -6.36 3.62
CA CYS A 71 10.24 -6.16 4.51
C CYS A 71 10.76 -5.87 5.94
N ILE A 72 10.51 -4.66 6.44
CA ILE A 72 10.93 -4.19 7.76
C ILE A 72 9.79 -4.03 8.76
N GLY A 73 8.56 -4.26 8.31
CA GLY A 73 7.37 -4.19 9.15
C GLY A 73 6.16 -4.80 8.49
N THR A 74 5.27 -5.38 9.30
CA THR A 74 4.04 -6.02 8.81
C THR A 74 2.97 -6.03 9.90
N SER A 75 1.76 -6.43 9.53
CA SER A 75 0.73 -6.77 10.52
C SER A 75 0.91 -8.19 11.03
N SER A 76 0.83 -8.37 12.34
CA SER A 76 1.01 -9.68 13.01
C SER A 76 -0.22 -10.60 12.93
N ASP A 77 -1.38 -10.08 12.53
CA ASP A 77 -2.63 -10.85 12.61
C ASP A 77 -3.60 -10.59 11.45
N LEU A 78 -4.12 -9.39 11.29
CA LEU A 78 -5.13 -9.03 10.30
C LEU A 78 -4.60 -7.93 9.39
N TYR A 79 -4.81 -8.04 8.09
CA TYR A 79 -4.43 -6.99 7.15
C TYR A 79 -5.43 -5.84 7.14
N ALA A 80 -4.95 -4.63 6.84
CA ALA A 80 -5.75 -3.42 6.89
C ALA A 80 -6.96 -3.47 5.95
N GLY A 81 -6.77 -3.95 4.72
CA GLY A 81 -7.87 -4.13 3.78
C GLY A 81 -8.91 -5.13 4.29
N GLN A 82 -8.48 -6.23 4.90
CA GLN A 82 -9.40 -7.19 5.51
C GLN A 82 -10.19 -6.56 6.66
N ALA A 83 -9.56 -5.74 7.52
CA ALA A 83 -10.27 -5.07 8.61
C ALA A 83 -11.37 -4.15 8.08
N VAL A 84 -11.06 -3.40 7.01
CA VAL A 84 -12.03 -2.51 6.34
C VAL A 84 -13.15 -3.31 5.68
N ASP A 85 -12.83 -4.36 4.92
CA ASP A 85 -13.82 -5.17 4.22
C ASP A 85 -14.74 -5.94 5.19
N ARG A 86 -14.18 -6.48 6.28
CA ARG A 86 -14.98 -7.16 7.31
C ARG A 86 -15.98 -6.21 7.98
N LEU A 87 -15.59 -4.97 8.25
CA LEU A 87 -16.51 -3.97 8.75
C LEU A 87 -17.62 -3.70 7.74
N GLY A 88 -17.29 -3.49 6.46
CA GLY A 88 -18.28 -3.24 5.42
C GLY A 88 -19.26 -4.40 5.25
N VAL A 89 -18.78 -5.65 5.25
CA VAL A 89 -19.64 -6.85 5.24
C VAL A 89 -20.53 -6.92 6.50
N ARG A 90 -20.00 -6.59 7.67
CA ARG A 90 -20.76 -6.50 8.93
C ARG A 90 -21.88 -5.45 8.86
N LEU A 91 -21.67 -4.38 8.09
CA LEU A 91 -22.66 -3.33 7.82
C LEU A 91 -23.65 -3.69 6.70
N GLY A 92 -23.56 -4.89 6.11
CA GLY A 92 -24.48 -5.40 5.11
C GLY A 92 -24.08 -5.17 3.65
N TYR A 93 -22.84 -4.71 3.38
CA TYR A 93 -22.35 -4.49 2.02
C TYR A 93 -21.69 -5.74 1.44
N ALA A 94 -21.75 -5.89 0.11
CA ALA A 94 -21.07 -6.97 -0.58
C ALA A 94 -19.54 -6.75 -0.59
N PHE A 95 -18.79 -7.85 -0.56
CA PHE A 95 -17.33 -7.83 -0.74
C PHE A 95 -16.95 -7.59 -2.22
N PRO A 96 -15.92 -6.77 -2.53
CA PRO A 96 -15.12 -5.97 -1.61
C PRO A 96 -15.85 -4.70 -1.13
N ALA A 97 -15.80 -4.43 0.18
CA ALA A 97 -16.64 -3.44 0.82
C ALA A 97 -15.97 -2.10 1.14
N GLY A 98 -14.67 -1.97 0.86
CA GLY A 98 -13.86 -0.81 1.23
C GLY A 98 -14.39 0.52 0.69
N ILE A 99 -14.99 0.53 -0.52
CA ILE A 99 -15.58 1.73 -1.11
C ILE A 99 -16.77 2.25 -0.29
N TYR A 100 -17.64 1.35 0.18
CA TYR A 100 -18.80 1.70 0.99
C TYR A 100 -18.39 2.22 2.37
N VAL A 101 -17.39 1.58 2.99
CA VAL A 101 -16.83 2.05 4.26
C VAL A 101 -16.25 3.48 4.09
N SER A 102 -15.58 3.76 2.99
CA SER A 102 -15.04 5.09 2.71
C SER A 102 -16.15 6.13 2.49
N GLN A 103 -17.22 5.77 1.79
CA GLN A 103 -18.38 6.63 1.58
C GLN A 103 -19.11 6.96 2.89
N LEU A 104 -19.39 5.96 3.72
CA LEU A 104 -19.97 6.16 5.04
C LEU A 104 -19.09 7.04 5.91
N ALA A 105 -17.80 6.77 5.96
CA ALA A 105 -16.86 7.54 6.76
C ALA A 105 -16.80 9.02 6.34
N ALA A 106 -16.93 9.32 5.05
CA ALA A 106 -16.96 10.68 4.53
C ALA A 106 -18.18 11.48 5.00
N ALA A 107 -19.29 10.83 5.28
CA ALA A 107 -20.50 11.47 5.79
C ALA A 107 -20.39 11.83 7.30
N CYS A 108 -19.43 11.28 8.03
CA CYS A 108 -19.25 11.56 9.44
C CYS A 108 -18.45 12.85 9.68
N THR A 109 -19.04 13.82 10.35
CA THR A 109 -18.39 15.10 10.69
C THR A 109 -17.71 15.11 12.06
N GLU A 110 -17.94 14.08 12.89
CA GLU A 110 -17.41 14.01 14.23
C GLU A 110 -15.88 13.92 14.25
N ASN A 111 -15.27 14.53 15.28
CA ASN A 111 -13.84 14.40 15.53
C ASN A 111 -13.57 13.14 16.34
N ILE A 112 -12.86 12.19 15.74
CA ILE A 112 -12.64 10.85 16.28
C ILE A 112 -11.15 10.66 16.57
N LYS A 113 -10.83 10.19 17.79
CA LYS A 113 -9.45 9.83 18.16
C LYS A 113 -9.24 8.32 17.93
N PRO A 114 -8.34 7.93 17.02
CA PRO A 114 -8.04 6.52 16.79
C PRO A 114 -7.25 5.91 17.96
N LYS A 115 -7.57 4.64 18.28
CA LYS A 115 -6.80 3.81 19.23
C LYS A 115 -6.17 2.65 18.49
N VAL A 116 -4.85 2.57 18.47
CA VAL A 116 -4.10 1.62 17.67
C VAL A 116 -3.05 0.86 18.47
N SER A 117 -2.75 -0.35 18.01
CA SER A 117 -1.70 -1.21 18.56
C SER A 117 -0.54 -1.32 17.59
N VAL A 118 0.53 -0.58 17.86
CA VAL A 118 1.75 -0.56 17.06
C VAL A 118 2.96 -0.71 17.97
N ARG A 119 3.88 -1.61 17.61
CA ARG A 119 5.17 -1.81 18.29
C ARG A 119 6.29 -1.70 17.24
N GLY A 120 7.01 -0.57 17.25
CA GLY A 120 8.00 -0.27 16.21
C GLY A 120 7.34 -0.26 14.83
N THR A 121 7.83 -1.10 13.94
CA THR A 121 7.31 -1.24 12.56
C THR A 121 6.26 -2.35 12.40
N THR A 122 5.83 -3.00 13.49
CA THR A 122 4.81 -4.05 13.47
C THR A 122 3.52 -3.57 14.10
N CYS A 123 2.37 -3.97 13.56
CA CYS A 123 1.06 -3.64 14.09
C CYS A 123 0.20 -4.89 14.33
N SER A 124 -0.91 -4.70 15.05
CA SER A 124 -1.99 -5.67 15.23
C SER A 124 -3.32 -4.96 14.91
N LEU A 125 -4.11 -5.53 14.03
CA LEU A 125 -5.38 -4.98 13.56
C LEU A 125 -6.61 -5.81 13.96
N SER A 126 -6.43 -7.00 14.53
CA SER A 126 -7.54 -7.79 15.08
C SER A 126 -8.28 -7.03 16.21
N GLY A 127 -7.53 -6.29 17.03
CA GLY A 127 -8.11 -5.42 18.06
C GLY A 127 -8.98 -4.30 17.48
N LEU A 128 -8.70 -3.82 16.28
CA LEU A 128 -9.52 -2.83 15.58
C LEU A 128 -10.89 -3.41 15.22
N GLN A 129 -10.95 -4.65 14.74
CA GLN A 129 -12.23 -5.30 14.46
C GLN A 129 -13.10 -5.35 15.71
N ASN A 130 -12.54 -5.80 16.83
CA ASN A 130 -13.26 -5.86 18.11
C ASN A 130 -13.74 -4.48 18.60
N GLN A 131 -12.95 -3.43 18.38
CA GLN A 131 -13.33 -2.07 18.71
C GLN A 131 -14.51 -1.58 17.86
N CYS A 132 -14.51 -1.87 16.54
CA CYS A 132 -15.62 -1.54 15.66
C CYS A 132 -16.92 -2.27 16.07
N GLU A 133 -16.84 -3.57 16.37
CA GLU A 133 -17.98 -4.36 16.86
C GLU A 133 -18.54 -3.77 18.15
N LYS A 134 -17.68 -3.40 19.10
CA LYS A 134 -18.08 -2.78 20.35
C LYS A 134 -18.80 -1.45 20.11
N LEU A 135 -18.26 -0.58 19.26
CA LEU A 135 -18.87 0.71 18.93
C LEU A 135 -20.25 0.54 18.29
N LEU A 136 -20.42 -0.45 17.41
CA LEU A 136 -21.73 -0.78 16.83
C LEU A 136 -22.71 -1.26 17.91
N ALA A 137 -22.26 -2.11 18.85
CA ALA A 137 -23.07 -2.59 19.95
C ALA A 137 -23.47 -1.47 20.95
N GLU A 138 -22.63 -0.43 21.08
CA GLU A 138 -22.91 0.78 21.85
C GLU A 138 -23.83 1.77 21.11
N GLY A 139 -24.34 1.42 19.93
CA GLY A 139 -25.26 2.25 19.14
C GLY A 139 -24.63 3.39 18.37
N LYS A 140 -23.31 3.37 18.16
CA LYS A 140 -22.66 4.32 17.25
C LYS A 140 -23.11 4.10 15.81
N SER A 141 -23.27 5.18 15.05
CA SER A 141 -23.73 5.10 13.67
C SER A 141 -22.71 4.39 12.75
N PRO A 142 -23.15 3.78 11.65
CA PRO A 142 -22.27 3.18 10.66
C PRO A 142 -21.21 4.17 10.13
N GLU A 143 -21.57 5.43 9.96
CA GLU A 143 -20.68 6.51 9.51
C GLU A 143 -19.55 6.76 10.51
N TYR A 144 -19.89 6.82 11.80
CA TYR A 144 -18.93 6.99 12.89
C TYR A 144 -17.94 5.83 12.93
N VAL A 145 -18.45 4.59 12.92
CA VAL A 145 -17.61 3.39 13.03
C VAL A 145 -16.73 3.21 11.79
N SER A 146 -17.24 3.52 10.60
CA SER A 146 -16.48 3.51 9.37
C SER A 146 -15.33 4.53 9.40
N LYS A 147 -15.59 5.75 9.85
CA LYS A 147 -14.55 6.76 10.02
C LYS A 147 -13.53 6.37 11.08
N TYR A 148 -13.99 5.82 12.21
CA TYR A 148 -13.09 5.30 13.25
C TYR A 148 -12.15 4.24 12.70
N CYS A 149 -12.67 3.27 11.95
CA CYS A 149 -11.88 2.20 11.33
C CYS A 149 -10.78 2.76 10.42
N LEU A 150 -11.14 3.64 9.48
CA LEU A 150 -10.18 4.22 8.55
C LEU A 150 -9.13 5.11 9.23
N LEU A 151 -9.53 5.88 10.26
CA LEU A 151 -8.58 6.66 11.05
C LEU A 151 -7.63 5.79 11.86
N CYS A 152 -8.09 4.65 12.39
CA CYS A 152 -7.21 3.69 13.05
C CYS A 152 -6.22 3.06 12.07
N VAL A 153 -6.64 2.71 10.85
CA VAL A 153 -5.70 2.25 9.81
C VAL A 153 -4.67 3.33 9.50
N ALA A 154 -5.11 4.56 9.25
CA ALA A 154 -4.22 5.68 8.94
C ALA A 154 -3.19 5.94 10.05
N GLU A 155 -3.64 5.98 11.31
CA GLU A 155 -2.75 6.19 12.47
C GLU A 155 -1.79 5.02 12.69
N THR A 156 -2.23 3.79 12.41
CA THR A 156 -1.37 2.60 12.45
C THR A 156 -0.21 2.76 11.47
N LEU A 157 -0.51 3.05 10.21
CA LEU A 157 0.51 3.23 9.17
C LEU A 157 1.45 4.40 9.49
N ARG A 158 0.89 5.51 9.96
CA ARG A 158 1.67 6.68 10.37
C ARG A 158 2.66 6.35 11.49
N ARG A 159 2.24 5.58 12.51
CA ARG A 159 3.14 5.18 13.62
C ARG A 159 4.21 4.20 13.16
N MET A 160 3.87 3.24 12.32
CA MET A 160 4.85 2.33 11.71
C MET A 160 5.89 3.11 10.89
N ALA A 161 5.44 4.08 10.08
CA ALA A 161 6.31 4.96 9.31
C ALA A 161 7.22 5.78 10.22
N ALA A 162 6.68 6.39 11.28
CA ALA A 162 7.48 7.18 12.22
C ALA A 162 8.60 6.34 12.86
N ALA A 163 8.28 5.11 13.30
CA ALA A 163 9.27 4.20 13.87
C ALA A 163 10.35 3.77 12.85
N ALA A 164 10.00 3.62 11.58
CA ALA A 164 10.97 3.33 10.53
C ALA A 164 11.86 4.53 10.22
N LEU A 165 11.29 5.74 10.22
CA LEU A 165 12.01 6.99 9.98
C LEU A 165 12.97 7.37 11.12
N GLU A 166 12.76 6.89 12.35
CA GLU A 166 13.75 7.03 13.44
C GLU A 166 15.10 6.38 13.09
N ARG A 167 15.08 5.31 12.30
CA ARG A 167 16.28 4.58 11.84
C ARG A 167 16.75 5.04 10.46
N ASN A 168 15.87 5.64 9.68
CA ASN A 168 16.11 6.06 8.30
C ASN A 168 15.58 7.49 8.10
N PRO A 169 16.19 8.50 8.76
CA PRO A 169 15.64 9.86 8.77
C PRO A 169 15.66 10.48 7.37
N GLY A 170 14.56 11.18 7.06
CA GLY A 170 14.45 11.95 5.82
C GLY A 170 14.07 11.13 4.58
N LEU A 171 13.89 9.81 4.69
CA LEU A 171 13.44 9.02 3.55
C LEU A 171 11.99 9.37 3.16
N PRO A 172 11.69 9.42 1.86
CA PRO A 172 10.32 9.50 1.39
C PRO A 172 9.54 8.23 1.75
N VAL A 173 8.25 8.39 2.02
CA VAL A 173 7.35 7.27 2.33
C VAL A 173 6.27 7.20 1.27
N VAL A 174 6.24 6.11 0.54
CA VAL A 174 5.25 5.85 -0.52
C VAL A 174 4.17 4.90 0.00
N PHE A 175 2.92 5.26 -0.20
CA PHE A 175 1.76 4.48 0.21
C PHE A 175 1.04 3.93 -1.01
N ALA A 176 1.04 2.60 -1.17
CA ALA A 176 0.44 1.85 -2.26
C ALA A 176 -0.62 0.86 -1.77
N GLY A 177 -1.49 0.44 -2.67
CA GLY A 177 -2.53 -0.55 -2.44
C GLY A 177 -3.93 0.03 -2.30
N GLY A 178 -4.94 -0.84 -2.38
CA GLY A 178 -6.34 -0.44 -2.48
C GLY A 178 -6.87 0.38 -1.30
N VAL A 179 -6.36 0.15 -0.10
CA VAL A 179 -6.75 0.92 1.10
C VAL A 179 -6.37 2.40 0.99
N MET A 180 -5.31 2.70 0.23
CA MET A 180 -4.84 4.08 0.00
C MET A 180 -5.74 4.87 -0.97
N SER A 181 -6.76 4.26 -1.56
CA SER A 181 -7.80 4.97 -2.32
C SER A 181 -8.72 5.80 -1.41
N SER A 182 -8.76 5.53 -0.10
CA SER A 182 -9.56 6.28 0.86
C SER A 182 -8.98 7.68 1.08
N GLU A 183 -9.72 8.72 0.74
CA GLU A 183 -9.34 10.12 0.98
C GLU A 183 -9.12 10.40 2.46
N ILE A 184 -9.92 9.80 3.36
CA ILE A 184 -9.78 9.95 4.81
C ILE A 184 -8.42 9.47 5.29
N VAL A 185 -7.95 8.32 4.78
CA VAL A 185 -6.65 7.76 5.12
C VAL A 185 -5.52 8.66 4.60
N ARG A 186 -5.63 9.08 3.34
CA ARG A 186 -4.66 9.97 2.69
C ARG A 186 -4.56 11.31 3.42
N ASP A 187 -5.68 11.96 3.66
CA ASP A 187 -5.76 13.24 4.35
C ASP A 187 -5.17 13.19 5.75
N TYR A 188 -5.49 12.11 6.49
CA TYR A 188 -4.98 11.93 7.84
C TYR A 188 -3.45 11.86 7.86
N ILE A 189 -2.87 11.08 6.94
CA ILE A 189 -1.43 10.89 6.82
C ILE A 189 -0.77 12.17 6.32
N THR A 190 -1.26 12.76 5.23
CA THR A 190 -0.70 13.98 4.62
C THR A 190 -0.62 15.16 5.61
N LYS A 191 -1.64 15.32 6.45
CA LYS A 191 -1.64 16.38 7.48
C LYS A 191 -0.63 16.18 8.61
N ARG A 192 -0.01 14.99 8.72
CA ARG A 192 0.84 14.59 9.86
C ARG A 192 2.22 14.07 9.47
N MET A 193 2.46 13.90 8.18
CA MET A 193 3.74 13.41 7.67
C MET A 193 4.22 14.28 6.52
N GLN A 194 5.46 14.69 6.61
CA GLN A 194 6.20 15.30 5.52
C GLN A 194 6.72 14.19 4.59
N TYR A 195 6.80 14.46 3.29
CA TYR A 195 7.27 13.50 2.27
C TYR A 195 6.48 12.19 2.18
N ALA A 196 5.16 12.27 2.37
CA ALA A 196 4.23 11.18 2.11
C ALA A 196 3.72 11.24 0.67
N TYR A 197 3.90 10.17 -0.09
CA TYR A 197 3.48 10.04 -1.48
C TYR A 197 2.43 8.93 -1.61
N PHE A 198 1.41 9.14 -2.42
CA PHE A 198 0.32 8.18 -2.58
C PHE A 198 0.20 7.74 -4.03
N VAL A 199 0.14 6.43 -4.23
CA VAL A 199 -0.09 5.83 -5.54
C VAL A 199 -1.55 6.04 -5.93
N PRO A 200 -1.83 6.59 -7.13
CA PRO A 200 -3.20 6.67 -7.63
C PRO A 200 -3.83 5.27 -7.76
N GLY A 201 -5.12 5.14 -7.37
CA GLY A 201 -5.79 3.84 -7.30
C GLY A 201 -5.76 3.01 -8.59
N LYS A 202 -5.74 3.66 -9.76
CA LYS A 202 -5.62 2.99 -11.07
C LYS A 202 -4.30 2.22 -11.28
N PHE A 203 -3.26 2.53 -10.51
CA PHE A 203 -1.96 1.83 -10.57
C PHE A 203 -1.72 0.93 -9.35
N ALA A 204 -2.66 0.88 -8.40
CA ALA A 204 -2.49 0.13 -7.16
C ALA A 204 -2.40 -1.40 -7.35
N SER A 205 -2.91 -1.92 -8.46
CA SER A 205 -2.90 -3.34 -8.82
C SER A 205 -2.05 -3.66 -10.05
N ASP A 206 -1.46 -2.63 -10.70
CA ASP A 206 -0.70 -2.82 -11.93
C ASP A 206 0.72 -3.32 -11.62
N ASN A 207 1.14 -4.35 -12.32
CA ASN A 207 2.47 -4.92 -12.25
C ASN A 207 3.21 -4.80 -13.60
N ALA A 208 2.50 -4.89 -14.71
CA ALA A 208 3.08 -4.92 -16.05
C ALA A 208 3.84 -3.62 -16.39
N ILE A 209 3.30 -2.47 -16.00
CA ILE A 209 3.98 -1.18 -16.18
C ILE A 209 5.29 -1.14 -15.40
N GLY A 210 5.29 -1.61 -14.15
CA GLY A 210 6.50 -1.63 -13.32
C GLY A 210 7.59 -2.53 -13.88
N VAL A 211 7.23 -3.71 -14.36
CA VAL A 211 8.15 -4.63 -15.06
C VAL A 211 8.73 -3.94 -16.30
N SER A 212 7.89 -3.30 -17.11
CA SER A 212 8.33 -2.60 -18.32
C SER A 212 9.30 -1.46 -18.03
N ILE A 213 9.06 -0.70 -16.95
CA ILE A 213 9.94 0.39 -16.50
C ILE A 213 11.31 -0.16 -16.11
N LEU A 214 11.34 -1.25 -15.32
CA LEU A 214 12.60 -1.87 -14.90
C LEU A 214 13.41 -2.37 -16.10
N VAL A 215 12.76 -3.08 -17.02
CA VAL A 215 13.42 -3.56 -18.25
C VAL A 215 13.95 -2.40 -19.07
N ALA A 216 13.17 -1.33 -19.27
CA ALA A 216 13.60 -0.16 -20.03
C ALA A 216 14.83 0.51 -19.42
N ARG A 217 14.96 0.49 -18.10
CA ARG A 217 16.17 1.01 -17.42
C ARG A 217 17.36 0.09 -17.56
N GLU A 218 17.16 -1.22 -17.42
CA GLU A 218 18.23 -2.22 -17.56
C GLU A 218 18.89 -2.15 -18.93
N ILE A 219 18.11 -1.98 -19.98
CA ILE A 219 18.62 -1.84 -21.35
C ILE A 219 18.99 -0.40 -21.74
N ASN A 220 19.10 0.53 -20.79
CA ASN A 220 19.39 1.95 -21.05
C ASN A 220 18.42 2.65 -22.03
N ALA A 221 17.24 2.12 -22.22
CA ALA A 221 16.19 2.71 -23.06
C ALA A 221 15.38 3.81 -22.34
N TRP A 222 15.62 4.02 -21.04
CA TRP A 222 14.96 5.06 -20.24
C TRP A 222 15.76 6.36 -20.34
N PRO A 223 15.13 7.50 -20.68
CA PRO A 223 15.83 8.78 -20.69
C PRO A 223 16.36 9.10 -19.29
N ASN A 224 17.66 9.36 -19.20
CA ASN A 224 18.26 9.92 -17.98
C ASN A 224 17.66 11.30 -17.74
N THR A 225 16.66 11.39 -16.87
CA THR A 225 16.13 12.67 -16.37
C THR A 225 17.02 13.19 -15.24
N SER A 226 18.28 13.45 -15.55
CA SER A 226 19.11 14.36 -14.79
C SER A 226 19.00 15.73 -15.45
N MET A 227 18.03 16.52 -15.03
CA MET A 227 18.06 17.97 -15.09
C MET A 227 17.73 18.51 -13.71
#